data_52c91cad450c0ef9ee2cb4981cc5f7ad
#
_entry.id   52c91cad450c0ef9ee2cb4981cc5f7ad
#
_cell.length_a   1.000
_cell.length_b   1.000
_cell.length_c   1.000
_cell.angle_alpha   90.00
_cell.angle_beta   90.00
_cell.angle_gamma   90.00
#
_symmetry.space_group_name_H-M   'P 1'
#
loop_
_entity.id
_entity.type
_entity.pdbx_description
1 polymer ?
#
loop_
_entity_poly.entity_id
_entity_poly.type
_entity_poly.pdbx_seq_one_letter_code
_entity_poly.pdbx_strand_id
1 'polypeptide(L)'
;MRSAGTASGPKGSRHPREGGPRWSASTEWSFQCISCGSESDEAGEAPAGFRCAGCGDLLQLVIKGPPPTDIFPRGGSPSVFRYMSALPVRGEPVSLGEGGTPLLASRRIGPSFGLRDLYIKNEGQNPTGSFKDRGMAVAVTAARRSGARVLVCASTGNTSASLAAYASRAGLESAVVIPDGKVAQGKLTQAVAYGAKVVRVAGGFDDALKMTLRLVARSRVFYPVNSINPYRIEGQKTVSLEVYEQLGRKVPDYVVLPVGNAGNISAVWKGFRELKAWGVADGLPRLVGVQAAGAAPIAEAYSKGLGSVRPWENPETVASAIRIGNPVSWKKAQAAVRESGGMVVAVEDREIVRAREEMSRKEGVFVEAASAAPVAALKLLDGMIPKDSTVVCIATGTGLKDQEAVDWKMDSMPLASDDDSLARLLSP
;
A
#
# COMPACT_ATOMS: atom_id res chain seq x y z
N MET A 1 -24.73 -42.21 -56.34
CA MET A 1 -25.67 -41.06 -56.24
C MET A 1 -26.16 -40.92 -54.83
N ARG A 2 -25.67 -39.93 -54.14
CA ARG A 2 -26.42 -39.07 -53.23
C ARG A 2 -25.42 -38.12 -52.56
N SER A 3 -25.69 -36.86 -52.68
CA SER A 3 -24.95 -35.64 -52.45
C SER A 3 -24.60 -35.38 -50.99
N ALA A 4 -23.39 -34.83 -50.82
CA ALA A 4 -22.91 -34.23 -49.59
C ALA A 4 -23.57 -32.87 -49.34
N GLY A 5 -24.20 -32.70 -48.17
CA GLY A 5 -24.71 -31.40 -47.67
C GLY A 5 -23.67 -30.75 -46.81
N THR A 6 -23.20 -29.58 -47.23
CA THR A 6 -22.33 -28.70 -46.45
C THR A 6 -23.14 -27.90 -45.42
N ALA A 7 -22.91 -28.14 -44.15
CA ALA A 7 -23.43 -27.31 -43.07
C ALA A 7 -22.56 -26.08 -42.84
N SER A 8 -23.09 -24.90 -43.11
CA SER A 8 -22.53 -23.61 -42.78
C SER A 8 -22.75 -23.30 -41.30
N GLY A 9 -21.70 -23.24 -40.50
CA GLY A 9 -21.73 -22.78 -39.12
C GLY A 9 -21.97 -21.26 -38.99
N PRO A 10 -22.55 -20.76 -37.91
CA PRO A 10 -22.88 -19.35 -37.75
C PRO A 10 -21.62 -18.47 -37.57
N LYS A 11 -21.59 -17.41 -38.37
CA LYS A 11 -20.58 -16.33 -38.26
C LYS A 11 -20.72 -15.64 -36.89
N GLY A 12 -19.78 -15.85 -36.01
CA GLY A 12 -19.69 -15.11 -34.74
C GLY A 12 -19.52 -13.60 -34.99
N SER A 13 -20.48 -12.84 -34.51
CA SER A 13 -20.43 -11.39 -34.47
C SER A 13 -19.28 -10.93 -33.56
N ARG A 14 -18.25 -10.36 -34.15
CA ARG A 14 -17.20 -9.65 -33.39
C ARG A 14 -17.81 -8.34 -32.85
N HIS A 15 -18.09 -8.29 -31.55
CA HIS A 15 -18.35 -7.01 -30.90
C HIS A 15 -17.13 -6.10 -31.08
N PRO A 16 -17.32 -4.81 -31.43
CA PRO A 16 -16.23 -3.85 -31.46
C PRO A 16 -15.70 -3.71 -30.02
N ARG A 17 -14.40 -3.93 -29.82
CA ARG A 17 -13.70 -3.62 -28.57
C ARG A 17 -13.77 -2.09 -28.40
N GLU A 18 -14.58 -1.63 -27.47
CA GLU A 18 -14.58 -0.24 -27.06
C GLU A 18 -13.15 0.19 -26.69
N GLY A 19 -12.77 1.38 -27.13
CA GLY A 19 -11.42 1.88 -27.08
C GLY A 19 -10.82 1.88 -25.70
N GLY A 20 -9.82 1.02 -25.51
CA GLY A 20 -8.93 1.09 -24.35
C GLY A 20 -8.19 2.42 -24.31
N PRO A 21 -7.67 2.83 -23.13
CA PRO A 21 -7.02 4.12 -22.94
C PRO A 21 -5.92 4.33 -24.00
N ARG A 22 -6.01 5.45 -24.74
CA ARG A 22 -4.98 5.83 -25.72
C ARG A 22 -3.75 6.31 -24.96
N TRP A 23 -2.67 5.60 -25.13
CA TRP A 23 -1.36 5.95 -24.60
C TRP A 23 -0.88 7.25 -25.28
N SER A 24 -0.55 8.29 -24.49
CA SER A 24 0.27 9.34 -25.03
C SER A 24 1.69 8.79 -25.18
N ALA A 25 2.21 8.80 -26.41
CA ALA A 25 3.54 8.25 -26.74
C ALA A 25 4.70 9.07 -26.14
N SER A 26 4.43 10.10 -25.33
CA SER A 26 5.37 11.16 -24.98
C SER A 26 5.86 11.17 -23.53
N THR A 27 5.31 10.37 -22.62
CA THR A 27 5.81 10.35 -21.23
C THR A 27 6.96 9.37 -21.10
N GLU A 28 8.17 9.91 -20.95
CA GLU A 28 9.37 9.15 -20.69
C GLU A 28 9.63 9.08 -19.18
N TRP A 29 10.17 7.97 -18.72
CA TRP A 29 10.52 7.73 -17.33
C TRP A 29 11.99 7.38 -17.22
N SER A 30 12.63 7.81 -16.12
CA SER A 30 13.98 7.40 -15.79
C SER A 30 14.07 6.96 -14.33
N PHE A 31 15.07 6.15 -14.04
CA PHE A 31 15.48 5.87 -12.67
C PHE A 31 16.40 6.98 -12.17
N GLN A 32 16.13 7.50 -10.99
CA GLN A 32 16.96 8.49 -10.32
C GLN A 32 17.34 8.00 -8.93
N CYS A 33 18.60 8.13 -8.56
CA CYS A 33 19.07 7.83 -7.22
C CYS A 33 18.57 8.87 -6.22
N ILE A 34 18.01 8.43 -5.09
CA ILE A 34 17.47 9.32 -4.04
C ILE A 34 18.57 10.07 -3.27
N SER A 35 19.81 9.63 -3.33
CA SER A 35 20.93 10.22 -2.57
C SER A 35 21.90 11.00 -3.44
N CYS A 36 22.44 10.42 -4.52
CA CYS A 36 23.42 11.09 -5.37
C CYS A 36 22.82 11.74 -6.62
N GLY A 37 21.52 11.57 -6.87
CA GLY A 37 20.82 12.16 -8.02
C GLY A 37 21.19 11.56 -9.37
N SER A 38 22.09 10.55 -9.45
CA SER A 38 22.43 9.92 -10.72
C SER A 38 21.21 9.32 -11.38
N GLU A 39 21.09 9.50 -12.69
CA GLU A 39 19.98 9.02 -13.49
C GLU A 39 20.42 7.92 -14.44
N SER A 40 19.47 7.02 -14.75
CA SER A 40 19.59 6.03 -15.81
C SER A 40 18.27 5.91 -16.53
N ASP A 41 18.31 5.75 -17.86
CA ASP A 41 17.09 5.64 -18.65
C ASP A 41 16.36 4.34 -18.34
N GLU A 42 15.02 4.43 -18.29
CA GLU A 42 14.16 3.24 -18.11
C GLU A 42 14.25 2.28 -19.31
N ALA A 43 14.60 2.81 -20.51
CA ALA A 43 14.80 1.99 -21.70
C ALA A 43 15.96 0.99 -21.56
N GLY A 44 16.87 1.22 -20.62
CA GLY A 44 17.81 0.22 -20.12
C GLY A 44 17.11 -0.72 -19.12
N GLU A 45 17.61 -1.94 -19.03
CA GLU A 45 17.15 -2.91 -18.03
C GLU A 45 17.24 -2.32 -16.62
N ALA A 46 16.18 -2.47 -15.83
CA ALA A 46 16.18 -2.02 -14.44
C ALA A 46 17.40 -2.57 -13.70
N PRO A 47 18.18 -1.72 -13.01
CA PRO A 47 19.36 -2.18 -12.29
C PRO A 47 19.01 -3.30 -11.31
N ALA A 48 19.86 -4.30 -11.21
CA ALA A 48 19.64 -5.45 -10.35
C ALA A 48 19.32 -4.98 -8.91
N GLY A 49 18.17 -5.38 -8.36
CA GLY A 49 17.73 -5.01 -7.04
C GLY A 49 17.32 -3.54 -6.86
N PHE A 50 17.15 -2.77 -7.94
CA PHE A 50 16.72 -1.35 -7.91
C PHE A 50 17.60 -0.45 -7.03
N ARG A 51 18.90 -0.66 -7.10
CA ARG A 51 19.89 0.16 -6.39
C ARG A 51 20.78 0.92 -7.34
N CYS A 52 21.19 2.09 -6.91
CA CYS A 52 22.14 2.93 -7.65
C CYS A 52 23.50 2.23 -7.79
N ALA A 53 24.02 2.15 -9.00
CA ALA A 53 25.34 1.57 -9.27
C ALA A 53 26.47 2.39 -8.63
N GLY A 54 26.30 3.73 -8.49
CA GLY A 54 27.32 4.61 -7.96
C GLY A 54 27.42 4.62 -6.44
N CYS A 55 26.28 4.69 -5.72
CA CYS A 55 26.30 4.84 -4.26
C CYS A 55 25.52 3.74 -3.50
N GLY A 56 24.90 2.77 -4.19
CA GLY A 56 24.18 1.66 -3.60
C GLY A 56 22.82 2.02 -2.98
N ASP A 57 22.37 3.29 -3.04
CA ASP A 57 21.10 3.69 -2.46
C ASP A 57 19.91 3.39 -3.37
N LEU A 58 18.69 3.62 -2.88
CA LEU A 58 17.45 3.30 -3.58
C LEU A 58 17.27 4.16 -4.83
N LEU A 59 16.67 3.57 -5.84
CA LEU A 59 16.19 4.26 -7.03
C LEU A 59 14.72 4.66 -6.88
N GLN A 60 14.34 5.75 -7.52
CA GLN A 60 12.96 6.16 -7.75
C GLN A 60 12.73 6.36 -9.23
N LEU A 61 11.48 6.29 -9.66
CA LEU A 61 11.07 6.65 -11.01
C LEU A 61 10.70 8.12 -11.07
N VAL A 62 11.14 8.82 -12.10
CA VAL A 62 10.81 10.21 -12.36
C VAL A 62 10.32 10.37 -13.79
N ILE A 63 9.33 11.26 -13.99
CA ILE A 63 8.83 11.60 -15.32
C ILE A 63 9.81 12.57 -15.98
N LYS A 64 10.18 12.28 -17.21
CA LYS A 64 10.90 13.18 -18.11
C LYS A 64 9.91 13.82 -19.10
N GLY A 65 10.01 15.11 -19.30
CA GLY A 65 9.17 15.83 -20.25
C GLY A 65 7.89 16.44 -19.64
N PRO A 66 6.87 16.73 -20.47
CA PRO A 66 5.68 17.42 -20.04
C PRO A 66 4.84 16.60 -19.07
N PRO A 67 4.02 17.26 -18.24
CA PRO A 67 3.06 16.58 -17.37
C PRO A 67 2.15 15.63 -18.17
N PRO A 68 1.74 14.50 -17.57
CA PRO A 68 0.77 13.63 -18.23
C PRO A 68 -0.56 14.34 -18.45
N THR A 69 -1.16 14.11 -19.60
CA THR A 69 -2.49 14.60 -19.94
C THR A 69 -3.55 13.61 -19.49
N ASP A 70 -4.76 14.09 -19.22
CA ASP A 70 -5.93 13.27 -18.86
C ASP A 70 -5.66 12.32 -17.66
N ILE A 71 -5.15 12.91 -16.56
CA ILE A 71 -4.86 12.18 -15.32
C ILE A 71 -6.15 11.62 -14.69
N PHE A 72 -7.28 12.33 -14.85
CA PHE A 72 -8.59 11.99 -14.31
C PHE A 72 -9.62 11.76 -15.44
N PRO A 73 -9.53 10.61 -16.15
CA PRO A 73 -10.44 10.33 -17.26
C PRO A 73 -11.87 10.22 -16.77
N ARG A 74 -12.82 10.66 -17.59
CA ARG A 74 -14.26 10.51 -17.31
C ARG A 74 -14.67 9.05 -17.49
N GLY A 75 -15.39 8.50 -16.51
CA GLY A 75 -15.84 7.11 -16.56
C GLY A 75 -14.71 6.08 -16.35
N GLY A 76 -14.97 4.82 -16.68
CA GLY A 76 -14.06 3.70 -16.48
C GLY A 76 -14.17 3.04 -15.10
N SER A 77 -13.62 1.83 -14.97
CA SER A 77 -13.60 1.10 -13.69
C SER A 77 -12.65 1.79 -12.70
N PRO A 78 -13.04 1.96 -11.44
CA PRO A 78 -12.14 2.45 -10.42
C PRO A 78 -11.02 1.43 -10.16
N SER A 79 -9.79 1.77 -10.57
CA SER A 79 -8.60 0.94 -10.46
C SER A 79 -7.37 1.86 -10.44
N VAL A 80 -6.23 1.39 -9.97
CA VAL A 80 -4.96 2.15 -10.06
C VAL A 80 -4.64 2.52 -11.51
N PHE A 81 -5.04 1.66 -12.46
CA PHE A 81 -4.81 1.88 -13.88
C PHE A 81 -5.77 2.90 -14.53
N ARG A 82 -6.75 3.40 -13.79
CA ARG A 82 -7.50 4.61 -14.16
C ARG A 82 -6.54 5.80 -14.35
N TYR A 83 -5.45 5.82 -13.61
CA TYR A 83 -4.40 6.85 -13.64
C TYR A 83 -3.21 6.45 -14.51
N MET A 84 -3.45 5.67 -15.55
CA MET A 84 -2.40 5.07 -16.40
C MET A 84 -1.45 6.10 -16.99
N SER A 85 -1.93 7.30 -17.38
CA SER A 85 -1.10 8.39 -17.91
C SER A 85 -0.03 8.86 -16.91
N ALA A 86 -0.28 8.66 -15.61
CA ALA A 86 0.62 9.00 -14.51
C ALA A 86 1.46 7.82 -14.02
N LEU A 87 1.43 6.65 -14.70
CA LEU A 87 2.13 5.44 -14.30
C LEU A 87 3.24 5.03 -15.27
N PRO A 88 4.38 4.49 -14.80
CA PRO A 88 5.53 4.09 -15.63
C PRO A 88 5.36 2.71 -16.26
N VAL A 89 4.15 2.36 -16.64
CA VAL A 89 3.85 1.06 -17.26
C VAL A 89 3.06 1.24 -18.53
N ARG A 90 3.28 0.37 -19.51
CA ARG A 90 2.62 0.36 -20.82
C ARG A 90 2.09 -1.02 -21.13
N GLY A 91 1.10 -1.09 -22.00
CA GLY A 91 0.49 -2.35 -22.47
C GLY A 91 -0.62 -2.83 -21.52
N GLU A 92 -1.00 -4.08 -21.63
CA GLU A 92 -2.08 -4.66 -20.85
C GLU A 92 -1.70 -4.79 -19.38
N PRO A 93 -2.45 -4.17 -18.45
CA PRO A 93 -2.13 -4.21 -17.04
C PRO A 93 -2.47 -5.55 -16.40
N VAL A 94 -1.71 -5.94 -15.39
CA VAL A 94 -2.07 -7.04 -14.48
C VAL A 94 -2.89 -6.44 -13.34
N SER A 95 -4.20 -6.68 -13.34
CA SER A 95 -5.13 -6.09 -12.38
C SER A 95 -6.10 -7.12 -11.83
N LEU A 96 -6.48 -6.94 -10.57
CA LEU A 96 -7.56 -7.62 -9.86
C LEU A 96 -8.66 -6.62 -9.45
N GLY A 97 -8.61 -5.38 -9.95
CA GLY A 97 -9.54 -4.31 -9.61
C GLY A 97 -9.12 -3.50 -8.36
N GLU A 98 -7.81 -3.50 -8.04
CA GLU A 98 -7.24 -2.72 -6.94
C GLU A 98 -7.38 -1.21 -7.17
N GLY A 99 -7.53 -0.45 -6.10
CA GLY A 99 -7.83 0.98 -6.15
C GLY A 99 -9.32 1.26 -6.09
N GLY A 100 -9.73 2.52 -6.29
CA GLY A 100 -11.11 2.95 -6.14
C GLY A 100 -11.66 2.73 -4.72
N THR A 101 -10.80 2.63 -3.73
CA THR A 101 -11.20 2.35 -2.35
C THR A 101 -12.02 3.47 -1.74
N PRO A 102 -12.97 3.18 -0.82
CA PRO A 102 -13.83 4.19 -0.23
C PRO A 102 -13.04 5.25 0.57
N LEU A 103 -13.45 6.51 0.43
CA LEU A 103 -13.11 7.61 1.32
C LEU A 103 -14.34 7.91 2.18
N LEU A 104 -14.35 7.43 3.42
CA LEU A 104 -15.49 7.47 4.32
C LEU A 104 -15.41 8.70 5.23
N ALA A 105 -16.43 9.56 5.21
CA ALA A 105 -16.53 10.63 6.19
C ALA A 105 -16.80 10.04 7.58
N SER A 106 -15.98 10.39 8.56
CA SER A 106 -16.15 9.95 9.94
C SER A 106 -17.35 10.65 10.58
N ARG A 107 -18.28 9.85 11.10
CA ARG A 107 -19.51 10.39 11.71
C ARG A 107 -19.47 10.48 13.23
N ARG A 108 -18.60 9.71 13.87
CA ARG A 108 -18.55 9.59 15.34
C ARG A 108 -17.16 9.84 15.90
N ILE A 109 -16.11 9.40 15.24
CA ILE A 109 -14.73 9.61 15.68
C ILE A 109 -14.30 11.07 15.44
N GLY A 110 -14.47 11.61 14.25
CA GLY A 110 -14.13 13.00 13.94
C GLY A 110 -14.74 14.00 14.91
N PRO A 111 -16.08 13.99 15.12
CA PRO A 111 -16.74 14.85 16.09
C PRO A 111 -16.22 14.69 17.54
N SER A 112 -15.80 13.49 17.97
CA SER A 112 -15.22 13.28 19.31
C SER A 112 -13.89 14.00 19.54
N PHE A 113 -13.18 14.37 18.44
CA PHE A 113 -11.99 15.21 18.44
C PHE A 113 -12.28 16.67 18.01
N GLY A 114 -13.55 17.02 17.77
CA GLY A 114 -13.95 18.31 17.26
C GLY A 114 -13.55 18.55 15.79
N LEU A 115 -13.17 17.52 15.05
CA LEU A 115 -12.83 17.56 13.62
C LEU A 115 -14.10 17.32 12.80
N ARG A 116 -14.55 18.34 12.05
CA ARG A 116 -15.73 18.23 11.21
C ARG A 116 -15.46 17.38 9.96
N ASP A 117 -14.31 17.57 9.36
CA ASP A 117 -13.95 17.01 8.05
C ASP A 117 -12.84 15.94 8.20
N LEU A 118 -13.08 14.93 9.08
CA LEU A 118 -12.25 13.74 9.19
C LEU A 118 -12.75 12.66 8.24
N TYR A 119 -11.84 12.10 7.46
CA TYR A 119 -12.10 11.00 6.52
C TYR A 119 -11.21 9.79 6.80
N ILE A 120 -11.75 8.59 6.55
CA ILE A 120 -11.02 7.32 6.59
C ILE A 120 -10.89 6.80 5.15
N LYS A 121 -9.68 6.74 4.62
CA LYS A 121 -9.37 6.08 3.35
C LYS A 121 -9.19 4.59 3.58
N ASN A 122 -10.20 3.79 3.22
CA ASN A 122 -10.24 2.37 3.57
C ASN A 122 -9.53 1.49 2.52
N GLU A 123 -8.21 1.40 2.61
CA GLU A 123 -7.37 0.54 1.76
C GLU A 123 -7.54 -0.96 2.03
N GLY A 124 -8.23 -1.33 3.09
CA GLY A 124 -8.64 -2.70 3.38
C GLY A 124 -9.60 -3.30 2.35
N GLN A 125 -10.22 -2.48 1.50
CA GLN A 125 -11.12 -2.90 0.43
C GLN A 125 -10.40 -3.30 -0.88
N ASN A 126 -9.07 -3.23 -0.92
CA ASN A 126 -8.31 -3.79 -2.05
C ASN A 126 -8.46 -5.33 -2.12
N PRO A 127 -8.25 -5.96 -3.28
CA PRO A 127 -8.52 -7.39 -3.51
C PRO A 127 -7.91 -8.37 -2.51
N THR A 128 -6.67 -8.15 -2.07
CA THR A 128 -6.06 -9.00 -1.03
C THR A 128 -6.19 -8.40 0.37
N GLY A 129 -6.99 -7.34 0.52
CA GLY A 129 -7.28 -6.70 1.80
C GLY A 129 -6.23 -5.71 2.28
N SER A 130 -5.43 -5.10 1.41
CA SER A 130 -4.49 -4.04 1.81
C SER A 130 -4.01 -3.16 0.64
N PHE A 131 -3.50 -1.96 0.98
CA PHE A 131 -2.88 -1.02 0.05
C PHE A 131 -1.71 -1.59 -0.77
N LYS A 132 -1.16 -2.75 -0.37
CA LYS A 132 -0.06 -3.40 -1.10
C LYS A 132 -0.43 -3.73 -2.53
N ASP A 133 -1.68 -3.97 -2.80
CA ASP A 133 -2.21 -4.33 -4.11
C ASP A 133 -1.96 -3.25 -5.15
N ARG A 134 -2.11 -1.98 -4.79
CA ARG A 134 -1.82 -0.86 -5.68
C ARG A 134 -0.41 -0.93 -6.26
N GLY A 135 0.57 -1.10 -5.38
CA GLY A 135 1.97 -1.19 -5.80
C GLY A 135 2.30 -2.50 -6.49
N MET A 136 1.64 -3.58 -6.08
CA MET A 136 1.91 -4.89 -6.67
C MET A 136 1.40 -4.99 -8.10
N ALA A 137 0.23 -4.46 -8.40
CA ALA A 137 -0.32 -4.42 -9.74
C ALA A 137 0.64 -3.75 -10.74
N VAL A 138 1.19 -2.59 -10.39
CA VAL A 138 2.13 -1.85 -11.23
C VAL A 138 3.47 -2.59 -11.33
N ALA A 139 4.01 -3.10 -10.21
CA ALA A 139 5.28 -3.82 -10.21
C ALA A 139 5.23 -5.13 -11.00
N VAL A 140 4.12 -5.88 -10.91
CA VAL A 140 3.93 -7.14 -11.67
C VAL A 140 3.71 -6.86 -13.16
N THR A 141 2.99 -5.78 -13.50
CA THR A 141 2.87 -5.33 -14.90
C THR A 141 4.24 -5.00 -15.49
N ALA A 142 5.11 -4.30 -14.75
CA ALA A 142 6.49 -4.03 -15.16
C ALA A 142 7.33 -5.31 -15.26
N ALA A 143 7.23 -6.20 -14.27
CA ALA A 143 7.97 -7.47 -14.25
C ALA A 143 7.64 -8.37 -15.45
N ARG A 144 6.35 -8.47 -15.83
CA ARG A 144 5.93 -9.24 -17.02
C ARG A 144 6.61 -8.75 -18.29
N ARG A 145 6.84 -7.44 -18.41
CA ARG A 145 7.53 -6.83 -19.55
C ARG A 145 9.04 -7.07 -19.55
N SER A 146 9.66 -7.16 -18.37
CA SER A 146 11.10 -7.42 -18.25
C SER A 146 11.51 -8.88 -18.53
N GLY A 147 10.54 -9.76 -18.81
CA GLY A 147 10.79 -11.19 -19.01
C GLY A 147 11.06 -11.95 -17.70
N ALA A 148 10.73 -11.38 -16.55
CA ALA A 148 10.82 -12.08 -15.27
C ALA A 148 9.92 -13.33 -15.27
N ARG A 149 10.40 -14.41 -14.67
CA ARG A 149 9.64 -15.67 -14.53
C ARG A 149 9.16 -15.92 -13.11
N VAL A 150 9.95 -15.49 -12.15
CA VAL A 150 9.68 -15.70 -10.71
C VAL A 150 9.69 -14.37 -9.98
N LEU A 151 8.57 -14.00 -9.38
CA LEU A 151 8.48 -12.85 -8.51
C LEU A 151 8.86 -13.27 -7.09
N VAL A 152 9.70 -12.49 -6.41
CA VAL A 152 10.20 -12.87 -5.08
C VAL A 152 10.08 -11.74 -4.06
N CYS A 153 9.69 -12.07 -2.83
CA CYS A 153 9.78 -11.13 -1.72
C CYS A 153 10.17 -11.82 -0.40
N ALA A 154 10.83 -11.06 0.47
CA ALA A 154 10.96 -11.40 1.88
C ALA A 154 9.80 -10.74 2.64
N SER A 155 8.79 -11.51 3.07
CA SER A 155 7.63 -10.99 3.81
C SER A 155 6.75 -12.11 4.36
N THR A 156 6.21 -11.92 5.55
CA THR A 156 5.22 -12.84 6.17
C THR A 156 3.80 -12.25 6.17
N GLY A 157 3.56 -11.08 5.58
CA GLY A 157 2.30 -10.33 5.74
C GLY A 157 1.68 -9.87 4.42
N ASN A 158 1.13 -8.65 4.43
CA ASN A 158 0.38 -8.08 3.29
C ASN A 158 1.14 -8.09 1.96
N THR A 159 2.47 -8.00 1.96
CA THR A 159 3.27 -8.04 0.73
C THR A 159 3.27 -9.43 0.10
N SER A 160 3.40 -10.50 0.90
CA SER A 160 3.38 -11.88 0.39
C SER A 160 2.01 -12.26 -0.17
N ALA A 161 0.93 -11.89 0.51
CA ALA A 161 -0.43 -12.12 0.02
C ALA A 161 -0.67 -11.43 -1.33
N SER A 162 -0.32 -10.15 -1.41
CA SER A 162 -0.46 -9.37 -2.64
C SER A 162 0.43 -9.93 -3.77
N LEU A 163 1.72 -10.25 -3.49
CA LEU A 163 2.61 -10.87 -4.47
C LEU A 163 2.00 -12.12 -5.08
N ALA A 164 1.56 -13.06 -4.25
CA ALA A 164 1.04 -14.35 -4.72
C ALA A 164 -0.20 -14.18 -5.60
N ALA A 165 -1.14 -13.31 -5.21
CA ALA A 165 -2.36 -13.03 -5.98
C ALA A 165 -2.05 -12.44 -7.37
N TYR A 166 -1.19 -11.43 -7.43
CA TYR A 166 -0.87 -10.75 -8.70
C TYR A 166 0.06 -11.59 -9.59
N ALA A 167 0.97 -12.40 -9.01
CA ALA A 167 1.76 -13.36 -9.76
C ALA A 167 0.88 -14.42 -10.42
N SER A 168 -0.04 -15.01 -9.66
CA SER A 168 -1.04 -15.96 -10.18
C SER A 168 -1.86 -15.33 -11.32
N ARG A 169 -2.34 -14.09 -11.13
CA ARG A 169 -3.08 -13.35 -12.17
C ARG A 169 -2.27 -13.11 -13.43
N ALA A 170 -0.95 -12.92 -13.29
CA ALA A 170 -0.03 -12.70 -14.41
C ALA A 170 0.46 -13.97 -15.09
N GLY A 171 0.16 -15.16 -14.56
CA GLY A 171 0.73 -16.43 -15.00
C GLY A 171 2.22 -16.57 -14.70
N LEU A 172 2.72 -15.90 -13.64
CA LEU A 172 4.11 -15.94 -13.18
C LEU A 172 4.23 -16.77 -11.91
N GLU A 173 5.39 -17.38 -11.69
CA GLU A 173 5.70 -18.03 -10.43
C GLU A 173 5.94 -16.99 -9.32
N SER A 174 5.65 -17.36 -8.09
CA SER A 174 5.94 -16.51 -6.92
C SER A 174 6.64 -17.28 -5.82
N ALA A 175 7.63 -16.64 -5.20
CA ALA A 175 8.36 -17.17 -4.05
C ALA A 175 8.34 -16.17 -2.89
N VAL A 176 8.00 -16.67 -1.71
CA VAL A 176 7.97 -15.92 -0.46
C VAL A 176 9.06 -16.45 0.45
N VAL A 177 10.04 -15.63 0.78
CA VAL A 177 11.15 -15.97 1.67
C VAL A 177 10.82 -15.47 3.08
N ILE A 178 10.87 -16.35 4.05
CA ILE A 178 10.55 -16.03 5.45
C ILE A 178 11.67 -16.51 6.38
N PRO A 179 11.88 -15.85 7.53
CA PRO A 179 12.80 -16.36 8.54
C PRO A 179 12.28 -17.68 9.11
N ASP A 180 13.22 -18.54 9.51
CA ASP A 180 12.90 -19.76 10.26
C ASP A 180 12.55 -19.38 11.69
N GLY A 181 11.31 -19.62 12.11
CA GLY A 181 10.83 -19.28 13.45
C GLY A 181 9.31 -19.19 13.51
N LYS A 182 8.79 -18.59 14.59
CA LYS A 182 7.35 -18.43 14.81
C LYS A 182 6.76 -17.41 13.83
N VAL A 183 6.20 -17.89 12.73
CA VAL A 183 5.37 -17.09 11.82
C VAL A 183 3.92 -17.48 12.06
N ALA A 184 3.05 -16.51 12.34
CA ALA A 184 1.62 -16.74 12.48
C ALA A 184 1.08 -17.35 11.17
N GLN A 185 0.55 -18.58 11.23
CA GLN A 185 0.09 -19.33 10.05
C GLN A 185 -0.96 -18.54 9.25
N GLY A 186 -1.88 -17.85 9.93
CA GLY A 186 -2.93 -17.04 9.30
C GLY A 186 -2.40 -15.95 8.35
N LYS A 187 -1.19 -15.43 8.60
CA LYS A 187 -0.59 -14.38 7.73
C LYS A 187 -0.08 -14.90 6.39
N LEU A 188 0.24 -16.20 6.28
CA LEU A 188 0.70 -16.81 5.04
C LEU A 188 -0.42 -17.52 4.27
N THR A 189 -1.58 -17.70 4.89
CA THR A 189 -2.69 -18.46 4.31
C THR A 189 -3.05 -17.96 2.90
N GLN A 190 -3.16 -16.66 2.72
CA GLN A 190 -3.45 -16.11 1.38
C GLN A 190 -2.34 -16.41 0.38
N ALA A 191 -1.06 -16.27 0.76
CA ALA A 191 0.05 -16.52 -0.14
C ALA A 191 0.09 -18.00 -0.60
N VAL A 192 -0.13 -18.92 0.33
CA VAL A 192 -0.20 -20.36 0.04
C VAL A 192 -1.41 -20.68 -0.83
N ALA A 193 -2.59 -20.13 -0.52
CA ALA A 193 -3.81 -20.35 -1.29
C ALA A 193 -3.70 -19.87 -2.74
N TYR A 194 -2.95 -18.80 -2.99
CA TYR A 194 -2.65 -18.31 -4.34
C TYR A 194 -1.49 -19.05 -5.02
N GLY A 195 -0.93 -20.09 -4.40
CA GLY A 195 0.08 -20.97 -5.00
C GLY A 195 1.53 -20.47 -4.88
N ALA A 196 1.83 -19.53 -3.98
CA ALA A 196 3.20 -19.08 -3.77
C ALA A 196 4.07 -20.18 -3.13
N LYS A 197 5.30 -20.33 -3.62
CA LYS A 197 6.32 -21.17 -3.00
C LYS A 197 6.88 -20.47 -1.77
N VAL A 198 6.61 -20.99 -0.58
CA VAL A 198 7.14 -20.44 0.68
C VAL A 198 8.43 -21.15 1.04
N VAL A 199 9.51 -20.38 1.26
CA VAL A 199 10.84 -20.88 1.61
C VAL A 199 11.29 -20.27 2.92
N ARG A 200 11.62 -21.12 3.90
CA ARG A 200 12.21 -20.71 5.19
C ARG A 200 13.72 -20.58 5.05
N VAL A 201 14.29 -19.56 5.68
CA VAL A 201 15.74 -19.33 5.73
C VAL A 201 16.19 -19.11 7.18
N ALA A 202 17.39 -19.54 7.51
CA ALA A 202 17.97 -19.31 8.82
C ALA A 202 18.19 -17.82 9.07
N GLY A 203 18.03 -17.39 10.33
CA GLY A 203 18.18 -16.00 10.75
C GLY A 203 16.87 -15.22 10.82
N GLY A 204 16.98 -13.90 10.87
CA GLY A 204 15.85 -12.98 10.99
C GLY A 204 15.30 -12.45 9.67
N PHE A 205 14.38 -11.47 9.76
CA PHE A 205 13.79 -10.82 8.58
C PHE A 205 14.83 -10.15 7.67
N ASP A 206 15.83 -9.50 8.28
CA ASP A 206 16.89 -8.82 7.52
C ASP A 206 17.76 -9.82 6.76
N ASP A 207 17.97 -11.02 7.32
CA ASP A 207 18.72 -12.08 6.65
C ASP A 207 17.95 -12.64 5.45
N ALA A 208 16.64 -12.87 5.62
CA ALA A 208 15.75 -13.27 4.54
C ALA A 208 15.76 -12.23 3.40
N LEU A 209 15.70 -10.95 3.73
CA LEU A 209 15.77 -9.86 2.75
C LEU A 209 17.14 -9.82 2.03
N LYS A 210 18.25 -9.90 2.79
CA LYS A 210 19.61 -9.93 2.21
C LYS A 210 19.80 -11.13 1.27
N MET A 211 19.31 -12.33 1.66
CA MET A 211 19.37 -13.52 0.80
C MET A 211 18.57 -13.35 -0.48
N THR A 212 17.35 -12.80 -0.37
CA THR A 212 16.50 -12.48 -1.53
C THR A 212 17.22 -11.53 -2.50
N LEU A 213 17.85 -10.48 -2.00
CA LEU A 213 18.58 -9.51 -2.83
C LEU A 213 19.81 -10.12 -3.49
N ARG A 214 20.56 -10.99 -2.79
CA ARG A 214 21.68 -11.73 -3.40
C ARG A 214 21.22 -12.69 -4.50
N LEU A 215 20.07 -13.34 -4.33
CA LEU A 215 19.48 -14.20 -5.36
C LEU A 215 19.14 -13.41 -6.62
N VAL A 216 18.48 -12.27 -6.47
CA VAL A 216 18.13 -11.37 -7.58
C VAL A 216 19.37 -10.85 -8.31
N ALA A 217 20.44 -10.51 -7.59
CA ALA A 217 21.69 -10.04 -8.20
C ALA A 217 22.38 -11.11 -9.06
N ARG A 218 22.14 -12.40 -8.79
CA ARG A 218 22.76 -13.53 -9.53
C ARG A 218 22.00 -13.97 -10.77
N SER A 219 20.71 -13.66 -10.87
CA SER A 219 19.88 -14.15 -11.97
C SER A 219 18.69 -13.23 -12.25
N ARG A 220 18.53 -12.85 -13.51
CA ARG A 220 17.39 -12.05 -13.99
C ARG A 220 16.06 -12.78 -14.04
N VAL A 221 16.06 -14.10 -13.82
CA VAL A 221 14.84 -14.90 -13.67
C VAL A 221 13.99 -14.41 -12.48
N PHE A 222 14.67 -13.91 -11.43
CA PHE A 222 14.02 -13.43 -10.21
C PHE A 222 13.81 -11.92 -10.23
N TYR A 223 12.59 -11.49 -9.94
CA TYR A 223 12.23 -10.07 -9.86
C TYR A 223 11.78 -9.71 -8.44
N PRO A 224 12.48 -8.79 -7.76
CA PRO A 224 12.17 -8.45 -6.38
C PRO A 224 10.98 -7.51 -6.30
N VAL A 225 10.02 -7.83 -5.41
CA VAL A 225 8.84 -6.98 -5.16
C VAL A 225 8.76 -6.51 -3.71
N ASN A 226 9.88 -6.42 -3.02
CA ASN A 226 9.98 -5.75 -1.73
C ASN A 226 9.81 -4.23 -1.87
N SER A 227 9.82 -3.50 -0.75
CA SER A 227 9.66 -2.03 -0.70
C SER A 227 10.75 -1.23 -1.43
N ILE A 228 11.83 -1.88 -1.83
CA ILE A 228 12.91 -1.30 -2.65
C ILE A 228 12.49 -1.09 -4.11
N ASN A 229 11.49 -1.81 -4.60
CA ASN A 229 11.03 -1.73 -5.98
C ASN A 229 10.28 -0.42 -6.23
N PRO A 230 10.80 0.49 -7.10
CA PRO A 230 10.21 1.80 -7.32
C PRO A 230 8.85 1.75 -8.01
N TYR A 231 8.56 0.74 -8.83
CA TYR A 231 7.23 0.56 -9.44
C TYR A 231 6.13 0.37 -8.41
N ARG A 232 6.47 -0.18 -7.23
CA ARG A 232 5.51 -0.27 -6.12
C ARG A 232 5.13 1.10 -5.56
N ILE A 233 6.07 2.03 -5.50
CA ILE A 233 5.81 3.41 -5.09
C ILE A 233 4.86 4.09 -6.08
N GLU A 234 5.06 3.84 -7.38
CA GLU A 234 4.20 4.40 -8.43
C GLU A 234 2.75 3.91 -8.33
N GLY A 235 2.55 2.62 -8.08
CA GLY A 235 1.20 2.11 -7.83
C GLY A 235 0.58 2.67 -6.55
N GLN A 236 1.35 2.72 -5.46
CA GLN A 236 0.87 3.23 -4.17
C GLN A 236 0.56 4.73 -4.19
N LYS A 237 1.26 5.55 -4.99
CA LYS A 237 0.97 6.99 -5.09
C LYS A 237 -0.44 7.30 -5.58
N THR A 238 -1.09 6.35 -6.28
CA THR A 238 -2.46 6.52 -6.78
C THR A 238 -3.48 6.76 -5.67
N VAL A 239 -3.18 6.40 -4.41
CA VAL A 239 -4.04 6.74 -3.28
C VAL A 239 -4.19 8.25 -3.13
N SER A 240 -3.14 9.03 -3.40
CA SER A 240 -3.19 10.50 -3.33
C SER A 240 -4.03 11.10 -4.46
N LEU A 241 -3.94 10.51 -5.66
CA LEU A 241 -4.75 10.91 -6.80
C LEU A 241 -6.24 10.64 -6.51
N GLU A 242 -6.55 9.48 -5.93
CA GLU A 242 -7.91 9.12 -5.53
C GLU A 242 -8.46 10.03 -4.41
N VAL A 243 -7.67 10.28 -3.37
CA VAL A 243 -8.08 11.18 -2.28
C VAL A 243 -8.39 12.57 -2.84
N TYR A 244 -7.53 13.11 -3.70
CA TYR A 244 -7.75 14.40 -4.36
C TYR A 244 -9.03 14.39 -5.18
N GLU A 245 -9.25 13.36 -6.02
CA GLU A 245 -10.48 13.25 -6.84
C GLU A 245 -11.74 13.10 -5.97
N GLN A 246 -11.69 12.24 -4.94
CA GLN A 246 -12.81 11.96 -4.02
C GLN A 246 -13.19 13.14 -3.12
N LEU A 247 -12.24 14.03 -2.81
CA LEU A 247 -12.49 15.31 -2.13
C LEU A 247 -12.96 16.42 -3.08
N GLY A 248 -13.42 16.08 -4.28
CA GLY A 248 -13.88 17.07 -5.26
C GLY A 248 -12.74 17.91 -5.83
N ARG A 249 -11.58 17.33 -6.03
CA ARG A 249 -10.33 17.94 -6.49
C ARG A 249 -9.78 18.99 -5.52
N LYS A 250 -9.84 18.66 -4.23
CA LYS A 250 -9.24 19.46 -3.17
C LYS A 250 -8.13 18.66 -2.48
N VAL A 251 -7.08 19.37 -2.10
CA VAL A 251 -6.01 18.81 -1.29
C VAL A 251 -6.46 18.83 0.17
N PRO A 252 -6.37 17.72 0.94
CA PRO A 252 -6.63 17.75 2.37
C PRO A 252 -5.54 18.55 3.10
N ASP A 253 -5.85 19.14 4.24
CA ASP A 253 -4.86 19.84 5.06
C ASP A 253 -3.86 18.88 5.68
N TYR A 254 -4.33 17.70 6.12
CA TYR A 254 -3.52 16.66 6.74
C TYR A 254 -3.81 15.28 6.16
N VAL A 255 -2.74 14.50 5.97
CA VAL A 255 -2.84 13.05 5.73
C VAL A 255 -2.09 12.33 6.83
N VAL A 256 -2.80 11.51 7.60
CA VAL A 256 -2.27 10.73 8.71
C VAL A 256 -2.19 9.26 8.31
N LEU A 257 -1.02 8.64 8.42
CA LEU A 257 -0.82 7.28 7.93
C LEU A 257 0.23 6.49 8.72
N PRO A 258 0.09 5.15 8.80
CA PRO A 258 1.04 4.31 9.54
C PRO A 258 2.36 4.20 8.78
N VAL A 259 3.46 4.16 9.52
CA VAL A 259 4.82 4.09 8.97
C VAL A 259 5.57 2.88 9.52
N GLY A 260 5.81 1.88 8.66
CA GLY A 260 6.76 0.79 8.90
C GLY A 260 8.04 1.01 8.08
N ASN A 261 8.18 0.31 6.93
CA ASN A 261 9.30 0.50 5.97
C ASN A 261 9.31 1.86 5.25
N ALA A 262 8.39 2.75 5.58
CA ALA A 262 8.27 4.11 5.03
C ALA A 262 7.92 4.22 3.52
N GLY A 263 7.60 3.11 2.86
CA GLY A 263 7.20 3.13 1.43
C GLY A 263 5.88 3.84 1.19
N ASN A 264 4.89 3.67 2.07
CA ASN A 264 3.56 4.26 1.90
C ASN A 264 3.59 5.80 2.02
N ILE A 265 4.22 6.34 3.07
CA ILE A 265 4.35 7.79 3.24
C ILE A 265 5.13 8.43 2.08
N SER A 266 6.16 7.73 1.58
CA SER A 266 6.94 8.16 0.41
C SER A 266 6.07 8.21 -0.86
N ALA A 267 5.18 7.23 -1.03
CA ALA A 267 4.27 7.16 -2.17
C ALA A 267 3.18 8.23 -2.09
N VAL A 268 2.56 8.41 -0.92
CA VAL A 268 1.55 9.44 -0.69
C VAL A 268 2.13 10.83 -0.97
N TRP A 269 3.31 11.12 -0.44
CA TRP A 269 4.01 12.38 -0.70
C TRP A 269 4.28 12.58 -2.19
N LYS A 270 4.82 11.56 -2.85
CA LYS A 270 5.09 11.60 -4.29
C LYS A 270 3.83 11.94 -5.08
N GLY A 271 2.71 11.30 -4.80
CA GLY A 271 1.46 11.55 -5.52
C GLY A 271 0.98 13.00 -5.40
N PHE A 272 0.97 13.57 -4.20
CA PHE A 272 0.58 14.99 -4.02
C PHE A 272 1.60 15.96 -4.62
N ARG A 273 2.91 15.67 -4.51
CA ARG A 273 3.93 16.49 -5.17
C ARG A 273 3.79 16.52 -6.68
N GLU A 274 3.50 15.38 -7.29
CA GLU A 274 3.28 15.27 -8.73
C GLU A 274 2.03 16.05 -9.15
N LEU A 275 0.90 15.91 -8.44
CA LEU A 275 -0.31 16.72 -8.71
C LEU A 275 -0.01 18.22 -8.70
N LYS A 276 0.78 18.70 -7.72
CA LYS A 276 1.20 20.10 -7.66
C LYS A 276 2.15 20.46 -8.80
N ALA A 277 3.16 19.65 -9.05
CA ALA A 277 4.14 19.88 -10.11
C ALA A 277 3.51 19.90 -11.52
N TRP A 278 2.43 19.15 -11.71
CA TRP A 278 1.66 19.13 -12.96
C TRP A 278 0.64 20.26 -13.08
N GLY A 279 0.56 21.16 -12.09
CA GLY A 279 -0.39 22.26 -12.09
C GLY A 279 -1.85 21.82 -11.90
N VAL A 280 -2.08 20.61 -11.38
CA VAL A 280 -3.42 20.03 -11.13
C VAL A 280 -3.94 20.42 -9.76
N ALA A 281 -3.05 20.50 -8.78
CA ALA A 281 -3.37 20.89 -7.41
C ALA A 281 -2.61 22.17 -7.01
N ASP A 282 -3.29 23.06 -6.29
CA ASP A 282 -2.71 24.36 -5.86
C ASP A 282 -1.88 24.25 -4.59
N GLY A 283 -2.08 23.18 -3.79
CA GLY A 283 -1.46 23.00 -2.48
C GLY A 283 -0.83 21.62 -2.28
N LEU A 284 -0.31 21.43 -1.08
CA LEU A 284 0.24 20.15 -0.60
C LEU A 284 -0.28 19.89 0.82
N PRO A 285 -0.60 18.63 1.19
CA PRO A 285 -1.01 18.31 2.54
C PRO A 285 0.19 18.29 3.49
N ARG A 286 -0.04 18.48 4.77
CA ARG A 286 0.90 18.13 5.83
C ARG A 286 0.79 16.63 6.11
N LEU A 287 1.93 15.92 6.10
CA LEU A 287 1.94 14.49 6.36
C LEU A 287 2.24 14.19 7.84
N VAL A 288 1.40 13.36 8.45
CA VAL A 288 1.67 12.85 9.79
C VAL A 288 1.95 11.35 9.69
N GLY A 289 3.22 10.99 9.85
CA GLY A 289 3.64 9.60 9.95
C GLY A 289 3.42 9.06 11.36
N VAL A 290 2.81 7.88 11.48
CA VAL A 290 2.53 7.26 12.79
C VAL A 290 3.28 5.94 12.91
N GLN A 291 4.10 5.79 13.94
CA GLN A 291 4.76 4.54 14.30
C GLN A 291 4.20 4.01 15.64
N ALA A 292 4.30 2.71 15.86
CA ALA A 292 4.03 2.14 17.19
C ALA A 292 5.23 2.41 18.11
N ALA A 293 4.99 2.75 19.38
CA ALA A 293 6.04 3.16 20.32
C ALA A 293 7.16 2.12 20.48
N GLY A 294 6.82 0.82 20.41
CA GLY A 294 7.82 -0.26 20.45
C GLY A 294 8.54 -0.53 19.12
N ALA A 295 8.29 0.26 18.05
CA ALA A 295 8.93 0.15 16.74
C ALA A 295 8.97 1.52 16.04
N ALA A 296 9.56 2.55 16.66
CA ALA A 296 9.46 3.95 16.28
C ALA A 296 10.80 4.65 15.93
N PRO A 297 11.71 4.05 15.14
CA PRO A 297 13.03 4.64 14.88
C PRO A 297 12.96 5.96 14.11
N ILE A 298 11.96 6.17 13.24
CA ILE A 298 11.80 7.43 12.50
C ILE A 298 11.22 8.52 13.40
N ALA A 299 10.26 8.19 14.26
CA ALA A 299 9.68 9.14 15.21
C ALA A 299 10.73 9.59 16.24
N GLU A 300 11.59 8.69 16.70
CA GLU A 300 12.72 9.01 17.57
C GLU A 300 13.71 9.96 16.87
N ALA A 301 14.11 9.65 15.64
CA ALA A 301 15.01 10.51 14.88
C ALA A 301 14.41 11.90 14.65
N TYR A 302 13.11 11.97 14.35
CA TYR A 302 12.39 13.22 14.15
C TYR A 302 12.33 14.05 15.42
N SER A 303 11.93 13.47 16.56
CA SER A 303 11.80 14.18 17.84
C SER A 303 13.14 14.71 18.37
N LYS A 304 14.24 14.02 18.06
CA LYS A 304 15.60 14.42 18.45
C LYS A 304 16.31 15.29 17.41
N GLY A 305 15.64 15.66 16.30
CA GLY A 305 16.24 16.44 15.21
C GLY A 305 17.42 15.77 14.51
N LEU A 306 17.45 14.42 14.47
CA LEU A 306 18.57 13.67 13.89
C LEU A 306 18.46 13.61 12.36
N GLY A 307 19.60 13.79 11.68
CA GLY A 307 19.69 13.68 10.22
C GLY A 307 19.65 12.23 9.69
N SER A 308 19.74 11.23 10.58
CA SER A 308 19.73 9.81 10.24
C SER A 308 18.89 9.01 11.23
N VAL A 309 18.36 7.88 10.74
CA VAL A 309 17.59 6.93 11.54
C VAL A 309 18.52 5.82 12.01
N ARG A 310 18.55 5.56 13.32
CA ARG A 310 19.26 4.42 13.89
C ARG A 310 18.35 3.20 13.90
N PRO A 311 18.83 2.04 13.46
CA PRO A 311 18.03 0.80 13.57
C PRO A 311 17.69 0.48 15.04
N TRP A 312 16.46 0.05 15.28
CA TRP A 312 16.04 -0.51 16.55
C TRP A 312 16.22 -2.01 16.55
N GLU A 313 16.89 -2.51 17.55
CA GLU A 313 16.97 -3.93 17.84
C GLU A 313 15.66 -4.39 18.50
N ASN A 314 15.18 -5.59 18.13
CA ASN A 314 13.99 -6.21 18.70
C ASN A 314 12.73 -5.31 18.73
N PRO A 315 12.25 -4.81 17.58
CA PRO A 315 11.02 -4.03 17.56
C PRO A 315 9.81 -4.89 17.97
N GLU A 316 9.01 -4.40 18.92
CA GLU A 316 7.85 -5.11 19.43
C GLU A 316 6.60 -4.22 19.39
N THR A 317 5.51 -4.73 18.82
CA THR A 317 4.19 -4.08 18.78
C THR A 317 3.12 -5.07 18.30
N VAL A 318 1.88 -4.88 18.74
CA VAL A 318 0.69 -5.56 18.21
C VAL A 318 0.44 -5.19 16.75
N ALA A 319 0.88 -4.02 16.30
CA ALA A 319 0.74 -3.54 14.93
C ALA A 319 1.79 -4.17 13.99
N SER A 320 1.68 -5.48 13.79
CA SER A 320 2.68 -6.30 13.09
C SER A 320 3.09 -5.80 11.70
N ALA A 321 2.20 -5.12 10.96
CA ALA A 321 2.50 -4.59 9.63
C ALA A 321 3.45 -3.36 9.65
N ILE A 322 3.62 -2.72 10.81
CA ILE A 322 4.58 -1.62 11.05
C ILE A 322 5.65 -1.97 12.10
N ARG A 323 5.78 -3.25 12.49
CA ARG A 323 6.83 -3.75 13.38
C ARG A 323 8.17 -3.82 12.65
N ILE A 324 8.77 -2.66 12.39
CA ILE A 324 9.98 -2.49 11.59
C ILE A 324 11.01 -1.66 12.37
N GLY A 325 12.11 -2.30 12.73
CA GLY A 325 13.23 -1.65 13.42
C GLY A 325 14.19 -0.92 12.48
N ASN A 326 14.30 -1.38 11.22
CA ASN A 326 15.21 -0.80 10.22
C ASN A 326 14.47 -0.42 8.93
N PRO A 327 13.81 0.75 8.89
CA PRO A 327 13.00 1.19 7.75
C PRO A 327 13.85 1.47 6.51
N VAL A 328 13.68 0.71 5.43
CA VAL A 328 14.49 0.86 4.20
C VAL A 328 14.33 2.23 3.52
N SER A 329 13.12 2.81 3.56
CA SER A 329 12.82 4.08 2.88
C SER A 329 12.81 5.29 3.82
N TRP A 330 13.53 5.23 4.96
CA TRP A 330 13.52 6.30 5.96
C TRP A 330 13.92 7.67 5.41
N LYS A 331 14.90 7.74 4.49
CA LYS A 331 15.33 9.01 3.86
C LYS A 331 14.17 9.69 3.12
N LYS A 332 13.39 8.90 2.37
CA LYS A 332 12.20 9.41 1.66
C LYS A 332 11.12 9.88 2.64
N ALA A 333 10.93 9.16 3.76
CA ALA A 333 9.97 9.57 4.78
C ALA A 333 10.38 10.88 5.46
N GLN A 334 11.65 11.01 5.85
CA GLN A 334 12.15 12.26 6.43
C GLN A 334 12.00 13.44 5.46
N ALA A 335 12.33 13.23 4.17
CA ALA A 335 12.12 14.26 3.14
C ALA A 335 10.64 14.62 3.02
N ALA A 336 9.74 13.64 2.95
CA ALA A 336 8.31 13.85 2.84
C ALA A 336 7.74 14.65 4.01
N VAL A 337 8.11 14.30 5.24
CA VAL A 337 7.67 15.00 6.46
C VAL A 337 8.20 16.43 6.51
N ARG A 338 9.50 16.62 6.25
CA ARG A 338 10.11 17.95 6.24
C ARG A 338 9.52 18.86 5.16
N GLU A 339 9.40 18.35 3.92
CA GLU A 339 8.91 19.14 2.79
C GLU A 339 7.43 19.47 2.90
N SER A 340 6.63 18.61 3.57
CA SER A 340 5.21 18.85 3.82
C SER A 340 4.95 19.78 5.02
N GLY A 341 5.96 20.13 5.80
CA GLY A 341 5.78 20.78 7.10
C GLY A 341 4.98 19.92 8.09
N GLY A 342 5.08 18.61 7.93
CA GLY A 342 4.41 17.61 8.75
C GLY A 342 5.22 17.13 9.95
N MET A 343 4.87 15.95 10.47
CA MET A 343 5.53 15.37 11.64
C MET A 343 5.53 13.84 11.64
N VAL A 344 6.32 13.25 12.55
CA VAL A 344 6.22 11.82 12.86
C VAL A 344 5.98 11.67 14.35
N VAL A 345 4.99 10.86 14.72
CA VAL A 345 4.63 10.58 16.10
C VAL A 345 4.68 9.07 16.38
N ALA A 346 4.87 8.73 17.66
CA ALA A 346 4.77 7.35 18.15
C ALA A 346 3.54 7.20 19.02
N VAL A 347 2.80 6.10 18.86
CA VAL A 347 1.60 5.78 19.64
C VAL A 347 1.77 4.46 20.37
N GLU A 348 1.25 4.37 21.59
CA GLU A 348 1.29 3.16 22.40
C GLU A 348 0.35 2.07 21.84
N ASP A 349 0.71 0.81 22.00
CA ASP A 349 -0.08 -0.33 21.55
C ASP A 349 -1.51 -0.32 22.10
N ARG A 350 -1.70 0.07 23.39
CA ARG A 350 -3.03 0.20 24.00
C ARG A 350 -3.92 1.21 23.26
N GLU A 351 -3.35 2.33 22.78
CA GLU A 351 -4.10 3.33 22.03
C GLU A 351 -4.43 2.83 20.61
N ILE A 352 -3.54 2.03 20.01
CA ILE A 352 -3.79 1.37 18.71
C ILE A 352 -4.95 0.38 18.82
N VAL A 353 -4.95 -0.47 19.87
CA VAL A 353 -6.03 -1.44 20.11
C VAL A 353 -7.36 -0.73 20.34
N ARG A 354 -7.37 0.32 21.18
CA ARG A 354 -8.56 1.14 21.44
C ARG A 354 -9.09 1.78 20.15
N ALA A 355 -8.22 2.40 19.35
CA ALA A 355 -8.61 3.03 18.09
C ALA A 355 -9.20 2.01 17.11
N ARG A 356 -8.65 0.78 17.04
CA ARG A 356 -9.18 -0.32 16.22
C ARG A 356 -10.62 -0.69 16.63
N GLU A 357 -10.86 -0.81 17.93
CA GLU A 357 -12.21 -1.08 18.47
C GLU A 357 -13.17 0.08 18.15
N GLU A 358 -12.73 1.31 18.34
CA GLU A 358 -13.53 2.50 18.04
C GLU A 358 -13.86 2.59 16.54
N MET A 359 -12.91 2.33 15.65
CA MET A 359 -13.17 2.28 14.21
C MET A 359 -14.21 1.23 13.86
N SER A 360 -14.12 0.05 14.46
CA SER A 360 -15.10 -1.02 14.24
C SER A 360 -16.49 -0.67 14.78
N ARG A 361 -16.58 -0.22 16.04
CA ARG A 361 -17.85 0.00 16.74
C ARG A 361 -18.53 1.32 16.38
N LYS A 362 -17.74 2.36 16.06
CA LYS A 362 -18.27 3.70 15.78
C LYS A 362 -18.43 4.00 14.30
N GLU A 363 -17.55 3.47 13.45
CA GLU A 363 -17.54 3.75 12.01
C GLU A 363 -17.86 2.52 11.13
N GLY A 364 -17.97 1.31 11.73
CA GLY A 364 -18.19 0.07 10.97
C GLY A 364 -16.99 -0.34 10.11
N VAL A 365 -15.79 0.14 10.46
CA VAL A 365 -14.57 -0.11 9.67
C VAL A 365 -13.65 -1.03 10.45
N PHE A 366 -13.67 -2.32 10.12
CA PHE A 366 -12.82 -3.34 10.75
C PHE A 366 -11.45 -3.39 10.07
N VAL A 367 -10.41 -3.05 10.84
CA VAL A 367 -9.03 -2.86 10.33
C VAL A 367 -7.99 -3.67 11.10
N GLU A 368 -6.86 -4.01 10.46
CA GLU A 368 -5.69 -4.52 11.16
C GLU A 368 -5.12 -3.46 12.12
N ALA A 369 -4.39 -3.89 13.17
CA ALA A 369 -3.88 -3.01 14.20
C ALA A 369 -3.07 -1.82 13.63
N ALA A 370 -2.18 -2.07 12.67
CA ALA A 370 -1.39 -1.02 12.02
C ALA A 370 -2.25 0.08 11.37
N SER A 371 -3.42 -0.29 10.86
CA SER A 371 -4.35 0.61 10.17
C SER A 371 -5.13 1.51 11.13
N ALA A 372 -5.17 1.17 12.40
CA ALA A 372 -5.77 2.00 13.45
C ALA A 372 -4.81 3.05 14.02
N ALA A 373 -3.50 2.91 13.79
CA ALA A 373 -2.50 3.84 14.31
C ALA A 373 -2.76 5.32 13.94
N PRO A 374 -3.22 5.67 12.71
CA PRO A 374 -3.57 7.04 12.36
C PRO A 374 -4.67 7.62 13.25
N VAL A 375 -5.70 6.84 13.55
CA VAL A 375 -6.80 7.28 14.43
C VAL A 375 -6.33 7.38 15.88
N ALA A 376 -5.48 6.43 16.34
CA ALA A 376 -4.86 6.51 17.66
C ALA A 376 -4.05 7.80 17.85
N ALA A 377 -3.36 8.25 16.79
CA ALA A 377 -2.56 9.47 16.83
C ALA A 377 -3.40 10.75 16.99
N LEU A 378 -4.67 10.76 16.62
CA LEU A 378 -5.53 11.96 16.73
C LEU A 378 -5.58 12.50 18.16
N LYS A 379 -5.48 11.63 19.16
CA LYS A 379 -5.39 12.05 20.57
C LYS A 379 -4.12 12.86 20.89
N LEU A 380 -2.98 12.48 20.29
CA LEU A 380 -1.72 13.22 20.43
C LEU A 380 -1.72 14.53 19.62
N LEU A 381 -2.53 14.57 18.57
CA LEU A 381 -2.63 15.69 17.63
C LEU A 381 -3.72 16.69 18.01
N ASP A 382 -4.46 16.41 19.12
CA ASP A 382 -5.50 17.30 19.62
C ASP A 382 -4.88 18.65 20.04
N GLY A 383 -5.47 19.75 19.56
CA GLY A 383 -4.91 21.08 19.72
C GLY A 383 -3.78 21.45 18.76
N MET A 384 -3.19 20.47 18.05
CA MET A 384 -2.15 20.72 17.02
C MET A 384 -2.74 20.83 15.61
N ILE A 385 -3.83 20.10 15.35
CA ILE A 385 -4.59 20.18 14.09
C ILE A 385 -5.75 21.17 14.30
N PRO A 386 -5.87 22.23 13.48
CA PRO A 386 -7.03 23.13 13.54
C PRO A 386 -8.34 22.37 13.30
N LYS A 387 -9.40 22.72 14.05
CA LYS A 387 -10.67 21.97 14.04
C LYS A 387 -11.44 22.03 12.72
N ASP A 388 -11.18 23.03 11.90
CA ASP A 388 -11.73 23.23 10.56
C ASP A 388 -10.93 22.56 9.44
N SER A 389 -9.83 21.85 9.80
CA SER A 389 -8.99 21.16 8.83
C SER A 389 -9.69 19.94 8.24
N THR A 390 -9.43 19.69 6.95
CA THR A 390 -9.74 18.43 6.28
C THR A 390 -8.62 17.42 6.56
N VAL A 391 -8.94 16.36 7.31
CA VAL A 391 -7.99 15.32 7.74
C VAL A 391 -8.33 14.00 7.09
N VAL A 392 -7.36 13.33 6.48
CA VAL A 392 -7.52 11.97 5.92
C VAL A 392 -6.64 10.98 6.67
N CYS A 393 -7.25 10.02 7.36
CA CYS A 393 -6.58 8.88 7.95
C CYS A 393 -6.55 7.70 6.98
N ILE A 394 -5.37 7.18 6.62
CA ILE A 394 -5.25 6.03 5.73
C ILE A 394 -5.26 4.73 6.53
N ALA A 395 -6.35 3.97 6.42
CA ALA A 395 -6.50 2.63 6.97
C ALA A 395 -5.97 1.61 5.97
N THR A 396 -4.78 1.08 6.21
CA THR A 396 -3.94 0.39 5.22
C THR A 396 -4.32 -1.05 4.92
N GLY A 397 -5.07 -1.73 5.81
CA GLY A 397 -5.47 -3.12 5.64
C GLY A 397 -6.66 -3.54 6.49
N THR A 398 -7.34 -4.59 6.05
CA THR A 398 -8.52 -5.15 6.72
C THR A 398 -8.16 -5.90 8.01
N GLY A 399 -9.06 -5.85 9.00
CA GLY A 399 -8.98 -6.62 10.25
C GLY A 399 -9.09 -8.13 10.06
N LEU A 400 -9.62 -8.59 8.94
CA LEU A 400 -9.69 -10.02 8.63
C LEU A 400 -8.30 -10.69 8.53
N LYS A 401 -7.23 -9.92 8.48
CA LYS A 401 -5.84 -10.41 8.50
C LYS A 401 -5.26 -10.59 9.91
N ASP A 402 -5.90 -9.99 10.91
CA ASP A 402 -5.50 -10.01 12.33
C ASP A 402 -6.63 -10.57 13.21
N GLN A 403 -7.30 -11.62 12.77
CA GLN A 403 -8.47 -12.21 13.46
C GLN A 403 -8.13 -12.65 14.89
N GLU A 404 -6.93 -13.17 15.11
CA GLU A 404 -6.42 -13.58 16.43
C GLU A 404 -6.34 -12.42 17.44
N ALA A 405 -6.38 -11.18 16.95
CA ALA A 405 -6.33 -9.97 17.78
C ALA A 405 -7.70 -9.53 18.30
N VAL A 406 -8.77 -10.24 17.95
CA VAL A 406 -10.12 -10.05 18.53
C VAL A 406 -10.34 -11.15 19.56
N ASP A 407 -10.39 -10.77 20.84
CA ASP A 407 -10.70 -11.71 21.93
C ASP A 407 -12.20 -12.02 21.92
N TRP A 408 -12.56 -13.20 21.44
CA TRP A 408 -13.91 -13.72 21.50
C TRP A 408 -13.89 -15.22 21.72
N LYS A 409 -14.83 -15.73 22.53
CA LYS A 409 -15.00 -17.15 22.77
C LYS A 409 -16.48 -17.49 22.69
N MET A 410 -16.81 -18.56 21.99
CA MET A 410 -18.19 -19.02 21.83
C MET A 410 -18.84 -19.25 23.22
N ASP A 411 -18.09 -19.87 24.13
CA ASP A 411 -18.59 -20.19 25.48
C ASP A 411 -18.86 -18.96 26.35
N SER A 412 -18.32 -17.80 25.99
CA SER A 412 -18.59 -16.53 26.69
C SER A 412 -19.81 -15.78 26.16
N MET A 413 -20.42 -16.27 25.08
CA MET A 413 -21.61 -15.66 24.51
C MET A 413 -22.87 -16.12 25.26
N PRO A 414 -23.80 -15.20 25.57
CA PRO A 414 -25.02 -15.58 26.23
C PRO A 414 -25.88 -16.51 25.34
N LEU A 415 -26.43 -17.55 25.92
CA LEU A 415 -27.31 -18.51 25.26
C LEU A 415 -28.75 -18.22 25.62
N ALA A 416 -29.60 -17.96 24.65
CA ALA A 416 -31.04 -17.90 24.82
C ALA A 416 -31.63 -19.32 24.70
N SER A 417 -32.53 -19.69 25.60
CA SER A 417 -33.22 -20.98 25.59
C SER A 417 -34.65 -20.90 25.02
N ASP A 418 -35.20 -19.70 24.91
CA ASP A 418 -36.55 -19.40 24.44
C ASP A 418 -36.68 -17.95 23.96
N ASP A 419 -37.81 -17.59 23.36
CA ASP A 419 -38.05 -16.25 22.79
C ASP A 419 -37.99 -15.15 23.85
N ASP A 420 -38.46 -15.42 25.05
CA ASP A 420 -38.43 -14.43 26.14
C ASP A 420 -37.01 -14.16 26.65
N SER A 421 -36.17 -15.18 26.74
CA SER A 421 -34.75 -15.03 27.07
C SER A 421 -34.00 -14.31 25.97
N LEU A 422 -34.29 -14.60 24.71
CA LEU A 422 -33.72 -13.88 23.57
C LEU A 422 -34.10 -12.40 23.59
N ALA A 423 -35.37 -12.08 23.84
CA ALA A 423 -35.84 -10.71 23.92
C ALA A 423 -35.15 -9.94 25.08
N ARG A 424 -35.00 -10.57 26.25
CA ARG A 424 -34.29 -9.96 27.40
C ARG A 424 -32.81 -9.72 27.09
N LEU A 425 -32.13 -10.65 26.41
CA LEU A 425 -30.70 -10.52 26.03
C LEU A 425 -30.45 -9.45 24.98
N LEU A 426 -31.44 -9.20 24.10
CA LEU A 426 -31.32 -8.20 23.00
C LEU A 426 -31.89 -6.83 23.39
N SER A 427 -32.59 -6.71 24.52
CA SER A 427 -33.06 -5.41 24.98
C SER A 427 -31.91 -4.47 25.34
N PRO A 428 -31.97 -3.17 24.91
CA PRO A 428 -30.92 -2.20 25.14
C PRO A 428 -30.74 -1.81 26.60
#